data_d1a31fa6954f39a44f25e0d424115911
#
_entry.id   d1a31fa6954f39a44f25e0d424115911
#
_cell.length_a   1.000
_cell.length_b   1.000
_cell.length_c   1.000
_cell.angle_alpha   90.00
_cell.angle_beta   90.00
_cell.angle_gamma   90.00
#
_symmetry.space_group_name_H-M   'P 1'
#
loop_
_entity.id
_entity.type
_entity.pdbx_description
1 polymer ?
#
loop_
_entity_poly.entity_id
_entity_poly.type
_entity_poly.pdbx_seq_one_letter_code
_entity_poly.pdbx_strand_id
1 'polypeptide(L)'
;MNKIEALKKKDNLQISDVSSKEVFGIQTDIKVPKFNESSEYCPKLDTNYVFDESTTIAILLGLKFNKRVFLQGLHGTGKSSHIEQVCARLNWPCIRVNLDSHVSRIDLIGKDAIVLKDNKQVTEFQEGLSLIHI
;
A
#
# COMPACT_ATOMS: atom_id res chain seq x y z
N MET A 1 -7.02 21.33 -12.08
CA MET A 1 -6.62 21.20 -10.66
C MET A 1 -5.17 20.71 -10.64
N ASN A 2 -4.27 21.47 -10.06
CA ASN A 2 -2.83 21.20 -10.13
C ASN A 2 -2.50 19.99 -9.25
N LYS A 3 -1.65 19.05 -9.73
CA LYS A 3 -1.25 17.82 -9.01
C LYS A 3 -0.70 18.12 -7.60
N ILE A 4 -0.09 19.31 -7.43
CA ILE A 4 0.40 19.82 -6.14
C ILE A 4 -0.74 20.19 -5.18
N GLU A 5 -1.88 20.70 -5.67
CA GLU A 5 -3.06 20.99 -4.86
C GLU A 5 -3.80 19.71 -4.44
N ALA A 6 -3.79 18.68 -5.30
CA ALA A 6 -4.32 17.36 -4.94
C ALA A 6 -3.45 16.66 -3.87
N LEU A 7 -2.13 16.85 -3.91
CA LEU A 7 -1.21 16.36 -2.88
C LEU A 7 -1.40 17.10 -1.55
N LYS A 8 -1.56 18.43 -1.59
CA LYS A 8 -1.82 19.25 -0.37
C LYS A 8 -3.17 18.93 0.28
N LYS A 9 -4.15 18.46 -0.49
CA LYS A 9 -5.45 17.99 0.05
C LYS A 9 -5.34 16.63 0.74
N LYS A 10 -4.24 15.86 0.51
CA LYS A 10 -3.93 14.59 1.19
C LYS A 10 -3.27 14.76 2.56
N ASP A 11 -2.80 15.94 2.92
CA ASP A 11 -2.12 16.21 4.20
C ASP A 11 -3.05 16.18 5.44
N ASN A 12 -4.35 15.90 5.26
CA ASN A 12 -5.31 15.75 6.34
C ASN A 12 -5.68 14.29 6.65
N LEU A 13 -4.90 13.31 6.19
CA LEU A 13 -5.08 11.92 6.60
C LEU A 13 -4.74 11.79 8.09
N GLN A 14 -5.75 11.93 8.92
CA GLN A 14 -5.61 11.69 10.36
C GLN A 14 -5.27 10.23 10.60
N ILE A 15 -4.19 10.00 11.33
CA ILE A 15 -3.75 8.67 11.75
C ILE A 15 -4.11 8.51 13.21
N SER A 16 -4.71 7.37 13.56
CA SER A 16 -5.00 6.97 14.94
C SER A 16 -4.30 5.64 15.24
N ASP A 17 -3.84 5.49 16.47
CA ASP A 17 -3.31 4.21 16.92
C ASP A 17 -4.46 3.29 17.35
N VAL A 18 -4.48 2.07 16.81
CA VAL A 18 -5.46 1.04 17.15
C VAL A 18 -4.78 -0.21 17.73
N SER A 19 -5.51 -0.94 18.56
CA SER A 19 -5.07 -2.22 19.12
C SER A 19 -5.14 -3.33 18.06
N SER A 20 -4.05 -4.06 17.86
CA SER A 20 -4.04 -5.20 16.95
C SER A 20 -4.99 -6.31 17.41
N LYS A 21 -5.17 -6.48 18.71
CA LYS A 21 -6.08 -7.45 19.28
C LYS A 21 -7.54 -7.17 18.87
N GLU A 22 -7.96 -5.92 18.94
CA GLU A 22 -9.33 -5.51 18.59
C GLU A 22 -9.58 -5.59 17.08
N VAL A 23 -8.59 -5.21 16.27
CA VAL A 23 -8.76 -5.12 14.81
C VAL A 23 -8.62 -6.47 14.12
N PHE A 24 -7.70 -7.32 14.58
CA PHE A 24 -7.36 -8.59 13.91
C PHE A 24 -7.80 -9.83 14.68
N GLY A 25 -8.23 -9.70 15.93
CA GLY A 25 -8.63 -10.83 16.79
C GLY A 25 -7.44 -11.71 17.24
N ILE A 26 -6.22 -11.20 17.16
CA ILE A 26 -5.00 -11.90 17.63
C ILE A 26 -4.79 -11.69 19.12
N GLN A 27 -4.01 -12.56 19.76
CA GLN A 27 -3.78 -12.46 21.21
C GLN A 27 -2.81 -11.34 21.59
N THR A 28 -1.81 -11.12 20.75
CA THR A 28 -0.78 -10.10 20.97
C THR A 28 -1.33 -8.71 20.73
N ASP A 29 -1.19 -7.82 21.71
CA ASP A 29 -1.65 -6.44 21.61
C ASP A 29 -0.50 -5.49 21.25
N ILE A 30 -0.52 -4.98 20.04
CA ILE A 30 0.41 -3.98 19.51
C ILE A 30 -0.39 -2.78 19.04
N LYS A 31 -0.01 -1.59 19.45
CA LYS A 31 -0.57 -0.35 18.88
C LYS A 31 0.04 -0.12 17.49
N VAL A 32 -0.82 -0.02 16.50
CA VAL A 32 -0.45 0.16 15.09
C VAL A 32 -1.20 1.34 14.49
N PRO A 33 -0.56 2.09 13.59
CA PRO A 33 -1.18 3.23 12.95
C PRO A 33 -2.28 2.77 11.97
N LYS A 34 -3.42 3.42 12.04
CA LYS A 34 -4.56 3.24 11.13
C LYS A 34 -4.96 4.59 10.56
N PHE A 35 -5.22 4.65 9.26
CA PHE A 35 -5.83 5.84 8.66
C PHE A 35 -7.32 5.89 8.97
N ASN A 36 -7.82 7.07 9.34
CA ASN A 36 -9.24 7.24 9.65
C ASN A 36 -10.12 7.11 8.42
N GLU A 37 -9.58 7.48 7.26
CA GLU A 37 -10.28 7.39 5.98
C GLU A 37 -9.62 6.37 5.06
N SER A 38 -10.44 5.66 4.31
CA SER A 38 -10.00 4.72 3.29
C SER A 38 -9.74 5.47 1.98
N SER A 39 -8.63 5.15 1.29
CA SER A 39 -8.32 5.67 -0.04
C SER A 39 -8.84 4.73 -1.13
N GLU A 40 -8.84 5.20 -2.38
CA GLU A 40 -9.18 4.38 -3.56
C GLU A 40 -8.24 3.17 -3.75
N TYR A 41 -7.03 3.22 -3.17
CA TYR A 41 -6.03 2.15 -3.22
C TYR A 41 -6.14 1.16 -2.07
N CYS A 42 -7.11 1.33 -1.16
CA CYS A 42 -7.34 0.37 -0.09
C CYS A 42 -8.01 -0.89 -0.65
N PRO A 43 -7.51 -2.09 -0.30
CA PRO A 43 -8.14 -3.33 -0.70
C PRO A 43 -9.55 -3.47 -0.12
N LYS A 44 -10.37 -4.28 -0.76
CA LYS A 44 -11.71 -4.60 -0.25
C LYS A 44 -11.60 -5.39 1.04
N LEU A 45 -12.36 -4.97 2.05
CA LEU A 45 -12.43 -5.65 3.34
C LEU A 45 -13.22 -6.96 3.22
N ASP A 46 -12.61 -8.05 3.64
CA ASP A 46 -13.30 -9.33 3.90
C ASP A 46 -13.52 -9.49 5.41
N THR A 47 -14.76 -9.43 5.82
CA THR A 47 -15.16 -9.54 7.25
C THR A 47 -14.96 -10.94 7.81
N ASN A 48 -14.93 -11.96 6.95
CA ASN A 48 -14.79 -13.37 7.33
C ASN A 48 -13.34 -13.85 7.34
N TYR A 49 -12.40 -12.97 6.98
CA TYR A 49 -10.99 -13.34 6.91
C TYR A 49 -10.42 -13.64 8.31
N VAL A 50 -9.80 -14.81 8.45
CA VAL A 50 -9.13 -15.24 9.69
C VAL A 50 -7.65 -14.98 9.59
N PHE A 51 -7.11 -14.23 10.54
CA PHE A 51 -5.71 -13.84 10.57
C PHE A 51 -4.83 -14.87 11.28
N ASP A 52 -3.73 -15.27 10.63
CA ASP A 52 -2.64 -15.99 11.31
C ASP A 52 -1.85 -15.02 12.18
N GLU A 53 -1.68 -15.33 13.45
CA GLU A 53 -1.09 -14.41 14.42
C GLU A 53 0.35 -14.04 14.08
N SER A 54 1.19 -15.02 13.78
CA SER A 54 2.62 -14.81 13.54
C SER A 54 2.88 -13.95 12.30
N THR A 55 2.18 -14.23 11.21
CA THR A 55 2.27 -13.47 9.95
C THR A 55 1.72 -12.06 10.12
N THR A 56 0.61 -11.92 10.83
CA THR A 56 0.01 -10.61 11.11
C THR A 56 0.96 -9.74 11.91
N ILE A 57 1.55 -10.26 12.98
CA ILE A 57 2.53 -9.52 13.81
C ILE A 57 3.72 -9.06 12.97
N ALA A 58 4.27 -9.94 12.12
CA ALA A 58 5.40 -9.57 11.26
C ALA A 58 5.06 -8.40 10.33
N ILE A 59 3.88 -8.41 9.71
CA ILE A 59 3.42 -7.32 8.83
C ILE A 59 3.20 -6.03 9.65
N LEU A 60 2.53 -6.12 10.80
CA LEU A 60 2.25 -4.98 11.65
C LEU A 60 3.51 -4.29 12.17
N LEU A 61 4.51 -5.08 12.56
CA LEU A 61 5.82 -4.54 12.97
C LEU A 61 6.53 -3.85 11.80
N GLY A 62 6.45 -4.42 10.60
CA GLY A 62 6.95 -3.79 9.39
C GLY A 62 6.30 -2.43 9.15
N LEU A 63 4.99 -2.34 9.20
CA LEU A 63 4.24 -1.08 9.04
C LEU A 63 4.58 -0.07 10.15
N LYS A 64 4.56 -0.51 11.41
CA LYS A 64 4.81 0.36 12.57
C LYS A 64 6.19 0.99 12.55
N PHE A 65 7.21 0.22 12.20
CA PHE A 65 8.60 0.67 12.23
C PHE A 65 9.15 1.06 10.85
N ASN A 66 8.28 1.15 9.84
CA ASN A 66 8.65 1.43 8.45
C ASN A 66 9.79 0.50 7.95
N LYS A 67 9.63 -0.79 8.19
CA LYS A 67 10.57 -1.83 7.77
C LYS A 67 9.99 -2.67 6.65
N ARG A 68 10.86 -3.15 5.78
CA ARG A 68 10.48 -4.08 4.73
C ARG A 68 10.16 -5.45 5.33
N VAL A 69 9.06 -6.05 4.88
CA VAL A 69 8.64 -7.38 5.29
C VAL A 69 8.75 -8.33 4.11
N PHE A 70 9.32 -9.47 4.34
CA PHE A 70 9.43 -10.56 3.36
C PHE A 70 8.66 -11.78 3.85
N LEU A 71 7.61 -12.18 3.11
CA LEU A 71 6.81 -13.36 3.41
C LEU A 71 7.14 -14.46 2.41
N GLN A 72 7.70 -15.56 2.91
CA GLN A 72 8.02 -16.74 2.12
C GLN A 72 7.01 -17.87 2.38
N GLY A 73 6.63 -18.59 1.35
CA GLY A 73 5.73 -19.75 1.45
C GLY A 73 5.33 -20.25 0.07
N LEU A 74 4.73 -21.42 0.04
CA LEU A 74 4.27 -22.08 -1.18
C LEU A 74 3.18 -21.26 -1.90
N HIS A 75 2.95 -21.55 -3.18
CA HIS A 75 1.84 -20.99 -3.93
C HIS A 75 0.50 -21.38 -3.28
N GLY A 76 -0.47 -20.46 -3.31
CA GLY A 76 -1.81 -20.71 -2.79
C GLY A 76 -1.95 -20.63 -1.26
N THR A 77 -0.91 -20.28 -0.51
CA THR A 77 -0.97 -20.15 0.96
C THR A 77 -1.56 -18.83 1.45
N GLY A 78 -2.08 -17.99 0.54
CA GLY A 78 -2.79 -16.75 0.92
C GLY A 78 -1.90 -15.57 1.31
N LYS A 79 -0.59 -15.60 1.01
CA LYS A 79 0.36 -14.50 1.38
C LYS A 79 -0.10 -13.12 0.95
N SER A 80 -0.45 -12.98 -0.32
CA SER A 80 -0.90 -11.68 -0.88
C SER A 80 -2.23 -11.26 -0.28
N SER A 81 -3.19 -12.18 -0.15
CA SER A 81 -4.47 -11.91 0.47
C SER A 81 -4.32 -11.49 1.93
N HIS A 82 -3.37 -12.07 2.66
CA HIS A 82 -3.11 -11.71 4.05
C HIS A 82 -2.64 -10.27 4.18
N ILE A 83 -1.68 -9.86 3.33
CA ILE A 83 -1.19 -8.46 3.27
C ILE A 83 -2.33 -7.51 2.92
N GLU A 84 -3.11 -7.84 1.87
CA GLU A 84 -4.24 -7.03 1.44
C GLU A 84 -5.28 -6.87 2.56
N GLN A 85 -5.60 -7.92 3.31
CA GLN A 85 -6.57 -7.85 4.41
C GLN A 85 -6.03 -7.09 5.63
N VAL A 86 -4.72 -7.18 5.92
CA VAL A 86 -4.10 -6.32 6.94
C VAL A 86 -4.22 -4.85 6.55
N CYS A 87 -3.88 -4.52 5.31
CA CYS A 87 -4.00 -3.14 4.81
C CYS A 87 -5.45 -2.65 4.81
N ALA A 88 -6.41 -3.49 4.39
CA ALA A 88 -7.84 -3.15 4.39
C ALA A 88 -8.36 -2.80 5.79
N ARG A 89 -7.98 -3.56 6.83
CA ARG A 89 -8.38 -3.31 8.22
C ARG A 89 -7.82 -2.01 8.79
N LEU A 90 -6.65 -1.60 8.31
CA LEU A 90 -5.97 -0.39 8.75
C LEU A 90 -6.21 0.82 7.83
N ASN A 91 -7.01 0.68 6.78
CA ASN A 91 -7.21 1.67 5.72
C ASN A 91 -5.90 2.09 5.03
N TRP A 92 -4.88 1.22 5.04
CA TRP A 92 -3.62 1.48 4.36
C TRP A 92 -3.75 1.23 2.87
N PRO A 93 -3.27 2.15 2.02
CA PRO A 93 -3.20 1.91 0.59
C PRO A 93 -2.26 0.74 0.30
N CYS A 94 -2.69 -0.17 -0.57
CA CYS A 94 -1.93 -1.35 -0.95
C CYS A 94 -2.00 -1.55 -2.46
N ILE A 95 -0.86 -1.45 -3.12
CA ILE A 95 -0.75 -1.71 -4.55
C ILE A 95 0.00 -3.01 -4.76
N ARG A 96 -0.67 -3.92 -5.43
CA ARG A 96 -0.10 -5.21 -5.79
C ARG A 96 0.60 -5.13 -7.13
N VAL A 97 1.86 -5.49 -7.17
CA VAL A 97 2.66 -5.61 -8.38
C VAL A 97 3.19 -7.02 -8.50
N ASN A 98 2.85 -7.69 -9.60
CA ASN A 98 3.42 -9.00 -9.92
C ASN A 98 4.72 -8.78 -10.68
N LEU A 99 5.83 -9.16 -10.07
CA LEU A 99 7.15 -9.10 -10.72
C LEU A 99 7.35 -10.37 -11.53
N ASP A 100 7.26 -10.25 -12.83
CA ASP A 100 7.56 -11.30 -13.79
C ASP A 100 8.72 -10.87 -14.71
N SER A 101 9.07 -11.74 -15.67
CA SER A 101 10.15 -11.46 -16.63
C SER A 101 9.86 -10.28 -17.59
N HIS A 102 8.63 -9.76 -17.61
CA HIS A 102 8.23 -8.67 -18.48
C HIS A 102 8.31 -7.30 -17.79
N VAL A 103 8.39 -7.27 -16.44
CA VAL A 103 8.52 -6.01 -15.70
C VAL A 103 9.94 -5.48 -15.85
N SER A 104 10.06 -4.35 -16.51
CA SER A 104 11.33 -3.68 -16.76
C SER A 104 11.63 -2.60 -15.72
N ARG A 105 12.87 -2.12 -15.73
CA ARG A 105 13.26 -0.95 -14.93
C ARG A 105 12.42 0.29 -15.24
N ILE A 106 12.01 0.45 -16.50
CA ILE A 106 11.19 1.58 -16.95
C ILE A 106 9.82 1.55 -16.29
N ASP A 107 9.21 0.36 -16.13
CA ASP A 107 7.92 0.20 -15.49
C ASP A 107 7.96 0.52 -13.99
N LEU A 108 9.10 0.27 -13.35
CA LEU A 108 9.29 0.55 -11.92
C LEU A 108 9.66 2.00 -11.65
N ILE A 109 10.60 2.57 -12.40
CA ILE A 109 11.13 3.92 -12.15
C ILE A 109 10.29 4.97 -12.87
N GLY A 110 9.95 4.70 -14.13
CA GLY A 110 9.28 5.64 -15.02
C GLY A 110 10.12 5.98 -16.24
N LYS A 111 9.56 6.78 -17.10
CA LYS A 111 10.15 7.19 -18.38
C LYS A 111 9.77 8.62 -18.75
N ASP A 112 10.63 9.23 -19.57
CA ASP A 112 10.28 10.48 -20.22
C ASP A 112 9.27 10.21 -21.33
N ALA A 113 8.16 10.92 -21.31
CA ALA A 113 7.11 10.85 -22.32
C ALA A 113 6.87 12.21 -22.94
N ILE A 114 6.62 12.22 -24.25
CA ILE A 114 6.24 13.44 -24.96
C ILE A 114 4.74 13.63 -24.80
N VAL A 115 4.34 14.70 -24.15
CA VAL A 115 2.95 15.06 -23.90
C VAL A 115 2.60 16.34 -24.66
N LEU A 116 1.43 16.40 -25.26
CA LEU A 116 0.90 17.61 -25.86
C LEU A 116 0.25 18.48 -24.78
N LYS A 117 0.85 19.63 -24.47
CA LYS A 117 0.25 20.68 -23.65
C LYS A 117 0.15 21.95 -24.47
N ASP A 118 -1.04 22.52 -24.55
CA ASP A 118 -1.33 23.78 -25.29
C ASP A 118 -0.81 23.78 -26.74
N ASN A 119 -1.05 22.67 -27.47
CA ASN A 119 -0.55 22.43 -28.84
C ASN A 119 0.98 22.44 -29.00
N LYS A 120 1.75 22.35 -27.91
CA LYS A 120 3.21 22.19 -27.93
C LYS A 120 3.59 20.82 -27.39
N GLN A 121 4.59 20.20 -28.01
CA GLN A 121 5.19 18.98 -27.51
C GLN A 121 6.13 19.33 -26.35
N VAL A 122 5.84 18.77 -25.18
CA VAL A 122 6.66 18.94 -23.96
C VAL A 122 7.06 17.56 -23.50
N THR A 123 8.35 17.39 -23.17
CA THR A 123 8.83 16.17 -22.52
C THR A 123 8.50 16.24 -21.04
N GLU A 124 7.74 15.27 -20.54
CA GLU A 124 7.38 15.16 -19.14
C GLU A 124 7.75 13.77 -18.62
N PHE A 125 8.35 13.71 -17.43
CA PHE A 125 8.66 12.44 -16.80
C PHE A 125 7.38 11.80 -16.24
N GLN A 126 7.08 10.57 -16.71
CA GLN A 126 6.02 9.75 -16.17
C GLN A 126 6.58 8.80 -15.13
N GLU A 127 6.17 8.97 -13.90
CA GLU A 127 6.58 8.14 -12.77
C GLU A 127 6.12 6.69 -12.92
N GLY A 128 7.02 5.75 -12.64
CA GLY A 128 6.71 4.33 -12.57
C GLY A 128 6.18 3.91 -11.22
N LEU A 129 5.89 2.62 -11.08
CA LEU A 129 5.24 2.04 -9.90
C LEU A 129 5.98 2.28 -8.58
N SER A 130 7.31 2.36 -8.59
CA SER A 130 8.09 2.56 -7.37
C SER A 130 8.15 4.00 -6.88
N LEU A 131 7.84 4.99 -7.76
CA LEU A 131 7.89 6.41 -7.42
C LEU A 131 6.53 7.00 -7.07
N ILE A 132 5.44 6.31 -7.41
CA ILE A 132 4.06 6.79 -7.12
C ILE A 132 3.78 6.89 -5.62
N HIS A 133 4.59 6.25 -4.77
CA HIS A 133 4.33 6.05 -3.34
C HIS A 133 5.43 6.59 -2.42
N ILE A 134 6.30 7.44 -2.93
CA ILE A 134 7.29 8.15 -2.12
C ILE A 134 6.75 9.50 -1.69
#